data_96c4b5a91b5375043a1e5f0f97fc9713
#
_entry.id   96c4b5a91b5375043a1e5f0f97fc9713
#
_cell.length_a   1.000
_cell.length_b   1.000
_cell.length_c   1.000
_cell.angle_alpha   90.00
_cell.angle_beta   90.00
_cell.angle_gamma   90.00
#
_symmetry.space_group_name_H-M   'P 1'
#
loop_
_entity.id
_entity.type
_entity.pdbx_description
1 polymer ?
#
loop_
_entity_poly.entity_id
_entity_poly.type
_entity_poly.pdbx_seq_one_letter_code
_entity_poly.pdbx_strand_id
1 'polypeptide(L)'
;MANFKKHVVVGAAVAGGANLIYQLVRLYTSAQPPHTLGDALTQVKWGRVAAFAAAGGAIAVLPDLLEPAYHPNHRALFHSVCCGGALAYGAFGKHTERWHEDDRHAARVGALAYLSHLFLDAGTPKSLPLIT
;
A
#
# COMPACT_ATOMS: atom_id res chain seq x y z
N MET A 1 19.91 0.13 7.21
CA MET A 1 18.86 -0.52 6.39
C MET A 1 17.69 -0.84 7.28
N ALA A 2 16.51 -0.31 6.98
CA ALA A 2 15.32 -0.85 7.59
C ALA A 2 15.27 -2.34 7.18
N ASN A 3 15.01 -3.19 8.15
CA ASN A 3 15.11 -4.62 7.95
C ASN A 3 14.07 -5.03 6.89
N PHE A 4 14.47 -5.69 5.79
CA PHE A 4 13.59 -6.21 4.75
C PHE A 4 12.29 -6.82 5.30
N LYS A 5 12.39 -7.56 6.41
CA LYS A 5 11.24 -8.12 7.13
C LYS A 5 10.25 -7.05 7.60
N LYS A 6 10.73 -5.87 8.02
CA LYS A 6 9.84 -4.78 8.45
C LYS A 6 9.03 -4.23 7.28
N HIS A 7 9.64 -4.04 6.11
CA HIS A 7 8.94 -3.57 4.91
C HIS A 7 7.85 -4.56 4.48
N VAL A 8 8.16 -5.86 4.45
CA VAL A 8 7.17 -6.91 4.15
C VAL A 8 6.01 -6.87 5.13
N VAL A 9 6.29 -6.85 6.44
CA VAL A 9 5.25 -6.91 7.48
C VAL A 9 4.38 -5.65 7.45
N VAL A 10 5.00 -4.47 7.35
CA VAL A 10 4.25 -3.20 7.33
C VAL A 10 3.45 -3.07 6.03
N GLY A 11 4.02 -3.40 4.89
CA GLY A 11 3.29 -3.39 3.61
C GLY A 11 2.12 -4.36 3.59
N ALA A 12 2.29 -5.55 4.15
CA ALA A 12 1.20 -6.53 4.30
C ALA A 12 0.09 -6.02 5.24
N ALA A 13 0.46 -5.44 6.38
CA ALA A 13 -0.50 -4.89 7.34
C ALA A 13 -1.27 -3.71 6.74
N VAL A 14 -0.59 -2.80 6.04
CA VAL A 14 -1.21 -1.64 5.37
C VAL A 14 -2.19 -2.10 4.30
N ALA A 15 -1.79 -3.02 3.42
CA ALA A 15 -2.64 -3.46 2.32
C ALA A 15 -3.81 -4.33 2.80
N GLY A 16 -3.57 -5.28 3.70
CA GLY A 16 -4.63 -6.10 4.30
C GLY A 16 -5.61 -5.26 5.10
N GLY A 17 -5.11 -4.33 5.93
CA GLY A 17 -5.92 -3.41 6.72
C GLY A 17 -6.75 -2.47 5.85
N ALA A 18 -6.16 -1.88 4.82
CA ALA A 18 -6.88 -1.02 3.88
C ALA A 18 -8.00 -1.78 3.14
N ASN A 19 -7.75 -3.03 2.74
CA ASN A 19 -8.77 -3.86 2.11
C ASN A 19 -9.88 -4.25 3.10
N LEU A 20 -9.56 -4.56 4.34
CA LEU A 20 -10.54 -4.84 5.38
C LEU A 20 -11.45 -3.63 5.62
N ILE A 21 -10.87 -2.44 5.82
CA ILE A 21 -11.60 -1.19 6.01
C ILE A 21 -12.52 -0.92 4.81
N TYR A 22 -12.02 -1.08 3.60
CA TYR A 22 -12.81 -0.92 2.39
C TYR A 22 -14.03 -1.85 2.35
N GLN A 23 -13.86 -3.13 2.69
CA GLN A 23 -14.96 -4.08 2.75
C GLN A 23 -15.99 -3.70 3.83
N LEU A 24 -15.52 -3.30 5.02
CA LEU A 24 -16.41 -2.87 6.11
C LEU A 24 -17.21 -1.62 5.72
N VAL A 25 -16.55 -0.61 5.14
CA VAL A 25 -17.25 0.58 4.65
C VAL A 25 -18.32 0.21 3.64
N ARG A 26 -18.03 -0.67 2.68
CA ARG A 26 -19.02 -1.11 1.70
C ARG A 26 -20.19 -1.86 2.33
N LEU A 27 -19.95 -2.70 3.33
CA LEU A 27 -21.01 -3.42 4.05
C LEU A 27 -21.92 -2.44 4.77
N TYR A 28 -21.36 -1.48 5.52
CA TYR A 28 -22.16 -0.51 6.26
C TYR A 28 -22.85 0.55 5.39
N THR A 29 -22.38 0.78 4.17
CA THR A 29 -23.03 1.68 3.20
C THR A 29 -23.95 0.95 2.21
N SER A 30 -24.13 -0.36 2.36
CA SER A 30 -25.04 -1.15 1.53
C SER A 30 -26.52 -0.90 1.89
N ALA A 31 -27.41 -1.33 1.01
CA ALA A 31 -28.86 -1.22 1.25
C ALA A 31 -29.34 -2.04 2.47
N GLN A 32 -28.58 -3.03 2.89
CA GLN A 32 -28.85 -3.87 4.07
C GLN A 32 -27.56 -3.96 4.90
N PRO A 33 -27.27 -2.93 5.71
CA PRO A 33 -26.08 -2.92 6.54
C PRO A 33 -26.15 -3.95 7.66
N PRO A 34 -25.02 -4.52 8.09
CA PRO A 34 -24.98 -5.43 9.22
C PRO A 34 -25.37 -4.71 10.51
N HIS A 35 -26.06 -5.41 11.40
CA HIS A 35 -26.52 -4.86 12.67
C HIS A 35 -25.40 -4.70 13.70
N THR A 36 -24.41 -5.60 13.65
CA THR A 36 -23.27 -5.60 14.58
C THR A 36 -21.95 -5.73 13.82
N LEU A 37 -20.86 -5.37 14.50
CA LEU A 37 -19.52 -5.61 13.96
C LEU A 37 -19.26 -7.12 13.75
N GLY A 38 -19.79 -7.97 14.64
CA GLY A 38 -19.70 -9.41 14.50
C GLY A 38 -20.32 -9.88 13.18
N ASP A 39 -21.55 -9.41 12.86
CA ASP A 39 -22.22 -9.73 11.59
C ASP A 39 -21.42 -9.22 10.40
N ALA A 40 -20.84 -8.03 10.50
CA ALA A 40 -19.98 -7.48 9.44
C ALA A 40 -18.75 -8.37 9.19
N LEU A 41 -18.07 -8.80 10.25
CA LEU A 41 -16.87 -9.62 10.15
C LEU A 41 -17.12 -11.00 9.54
N THR A 42 -18.32 -11.58 9.72
CA THR A 42 -18.69 -12.83 9.06
C THR A 42 -18.89 -12.68 7.55
N GLN A 43 -19.21 -11.47 7.07
CA GLN A 43 -19.41 -11.14 5.66
C GLN A 43 -18.13 -10.69 4.96
N VAL A 44 -17.06 -10.42 5.70
CA VAL A 44 -15.75 -10.06 5.14
C VAL A 44 -15.18 -11.23 4.32
N LYS A 45 -14.72 -10.93 3.12
CA LYS A 45 -14.00 -11.88 2.26
C LYS A 45 -12.55 -11.99 2.71
N TRP A 46 -12.28 -12.77 3.75
CA TRP A 46 -10.94 -12.91 4.35
C TRP A 46 -9.86 -13.37 3.38
N GLY A 47 -10.21 -14.23 2.41
CA GLY A 47 -9.30 -14.60 1.32
C GLY A 47 -8.82 -13.39 0.51
N ARG A 48 -9.69 -12.40 0.30
CA ARG A 48 -9.33 -11.13 -0.37
C ARG A 48 -8.41 -10.29 0.50
N VAL A 49 -8.67 -10.20 1.81
CA VAL A 49 -7.77 -9.52 2.76
C VAL A 49 -6.38 -10.14 2.75
N ALA A 50 -6.30 -11.47 2.80
CA ALA A 50 -5.04 -12.20 2.75
C ALA A 50 -4.29 -11.99 1.42
N ALA A 51 -4.99 -11.99 0.28
CA ALA A 51 -4.40 -11.73 -1.03
C ALA A 51 -3.83 -10.31 -1.12
N PHE A 52 -4.55 -9.30 -0.63
CA PHE A 52 -4.06 -7.93 -0.58
C PHE A 52 -2.87 -7.78 0.38
N ALA A 53 -2.88 -8.47 1.53
CA ALA A 53 -1.76 -8.47 2.46
C ALA A 53 -0.50 -9.07 1.80
N ALA A 54 -0.62 -10.21 1.13
CA ALA A 54 0.50 -10.84 0.43
C ALA A 54 1.06 -9.95 -0.68
N ALA A 55 0.18 -9.39 -1.52
CA ALA A 55 0.56 -8.46 -2.59
C ALA A 55 1.21 -7.19 -2.02
N GLY A 56 0.65 -6.61 -0.95
CA GLY A 56 1.19 -5.42 -0.30
C GLY A 56 2.57 -5.65 0.31
N GLY A 57 2.80 -6.81 0.92
CA GLY A 57 4.13 -7.20 1.41
C GLY A 57 5.16 -7.30 0.27
N ALA A 58 4.77 -7.86 -0.88
CA ALA A 58 5.63 -7.93 -2.07
C ALA A 58 5.90 -6.54 -2.67
N ILE A 59 4.87 -5.70 -2.81
CA ILE A 59 5.00 -4.34 -3.36
C ILE A 59 5.87 -3.46 -2.46
N ALA A 60 5.74 -3.59 -1.14
CA ALA A 60 6.52 -2.81 -0.19
C ALA A 60 8.03 -3.07 -0.23
N VAL A 61 8.50 -4.13 -0.86
CA VAL A 61 9.93 -4.40 -1.03
C VAL A 61 10.45 -4.10 -2.44
N LEU A 62 9.57 -3.69 -3.35
CA LEU A 62 9.98 -3.35 -4.73
C LEU A 62 11.07 -2.28 -4.80
N PRO A 63 11.03 -1.17 -4.00
CA PRO A 63 12.11 -0.20 -4.04
C PRO A 63 13.48 -0.82 -3.77
N ASP A 64 13.59 -1.66 -2.75
CA ASP A 64 14.83 -2.36 -2.38
C ASP A 64 15.29 -3.38 -3.45
N LEU A 65 14.34 -3.98 -4.17
CA LEU A 65 14.67 -4.91 -5.26
C LEU A 65 15.14 -4.19 -6.53
N LEU A 66 14.56 -3.02 -6.81
CA LEU A 66 14.90 -2.22 -7.99
C LEU A 66 16.17 -1.40 -7.78
N GLU A 67 16.42 -0.97 -6.55
CA GLU A 67 17.63 -0.23 -6.15
C GLU A 67 18.33 -0.95 -4.97
N PRO A 68 19.00 -2.08 -5.22
CA PRO A 68 19.61 -2.86 -4.16
C PRO A 68 20.75 -2.11 -3.46
N ALA A 69 20.89 -2.33 -2.16
CA ALA A 69 21.77 -1.57 -1.27
C ALA A 69 23.28 -1.61 -1.61
N TYR A 70 23.70 -2.55 -2.45
CA TYR A 70 25.10 -2.63 -2.92
C TYR A 70 25.40 -1.72 -4.11
N HIS A 71 24.37 -1.10 -4.70
CA HIS A 71 24.56 -0.20 -5.83
C HIS A 71 24.95 1.20 -5.32
N PRO A 72 25.94 1.91 -5.93
CA PRO A 72 26.39 3.24 -5.49
C PRO A 72 25.24 4.28 -5.51
N ASN A 73 24.29 4.15 -6.43
CA ASN A 73 23.11 5.02 -6.55
C ASN A 73 21.88 4.44 -5.86
N HIS A 74 22.06 3.60 -4.84
CA HIS A 74 20.98 3.14 -4.01
C HIS A 74 20.18 4.32 -3.45
N ARG A 75 18.85 4.26 -3.58
CA ARG A 75 17.90 5.32 -3.23
C ARG A 75 17.88 6.51 -4.21
N ALA A 76 18.26 6.30 -5.47
CA ALA A 76 18.23 7.36 -6.46
C ALA A 76 16.79 7.70 -6.89
N LEU A 77 16.09 6.80 -7.55
CA LEU A 77 14.79 7.07 -8.15
C LEU A 77 13.63 6.47 -7.36
N PHE A 78 13.68 5.16 -7.11
CA PHE A 78 12.56 4.42 -6.50
C PHE A 78 12.37 4.73 -5.01
N HIS A 79 13.41 5.22 -4.34
CA HIS A 79 13.32 5.71 -2.96
C HIS A 79 13.10 7.24 -2.86
N SER A 80 12.82 7.92 -3.98
CA SER A 80 12.66 9.37 -3.98
C SER A 80 11.25 9.82 -3.61
N VAL A 81 11.15 11.02 -3.07
CA VAL A 81 9.86 11.71 -2.81
C VAL A 81 9.09 11.90 -4.11
N CYS A 82 9.80 12.16 -5.23
CA CYS A 82 9.15 12.31 -6.55
C CYS A 82 8.48 11.03 -7.02
N CYS A 83 9.11 9.87 -6.86
CA CYS A 83 8.51 8.58 -7.19
C CYS A 83 7.28 8.31 -6.33
N GLY A 84 7.37 8.54 -5.02
CA GLY A 84 6.24 8.43 -4.11
C GLY A 84 5.08 9.36 -4.49
N GLY A 85 5.39 10.61 -4.82
CA GLY A 85 4.41 11.60 -5.27
C GLY A 85 3.73 11.22 -6.59
N ALA A 86 4.50 10.72 -7.56
CA ALA A 86 3.95 10.24 -8.83
C ALA A 86 3.01 9.03 -8.63
N LEU A 87 3.39 8.09 -7.79
CA LEU A 87 2.54 6.94 -7.44
C LEU A 87 1.26 7.38 -6.72
N ALA A 88 1.38 8.29 -5.76
CA ALA A 88 0.22 8.84 -5.06
C ALA A 88 -0.72 9.55 -6.06
N TYR A 89 -0.19 10.38 -6.93
CA TYR A 89 -1.00 11.03 -7.97
C TYR A 89 -1.66 10.00 -8.90
N GLY A 90 -0.89 8.99 -9.35
CA GLY A 90 -1.39 7.92 -10.21
C GLY A 90 -2.54 7.13 -9.59
N ALA A 91 -2.52 6.89 -8.28
CA ALA A 91 -3.52 6.07 -7.59
C ALA A 91 -4.71 6.88 -7.03
N PHE A 92 -4.49 8.14 -6.64
CA PHE A 92 -5.50 8.97 -5.95
C PHE A 92 -5.97 10.17 -6.76
N GLY A 93 -5.37 10.42 -7.93
CA GLY A 93 -5.76 11.55 -8.79
C GLY A 93 -7.18 11.37 -9.36
N LYS A 94 -7.82 12.50 -9.70
CA LYS A 94 -9.19 12.53 -10.26
C LYS A 94 -9.37 11.68 -11.53
N HIS A 95 -8.31 11.47 -12.31
CA HIS A 95 -8.36 10.62 -13.51
C HIS A 95 -8.75 9.16 -13.18
N THR A 96 -8.49 8.68 -11.93
CA THR A 96 -8.87 7.33 -11.51
C THR A 96 -10.37 7.16 -11.28
N GLU A 97 -11.16 8.23 -11.25
CA GLU A 97 -12.61 8.16 -11.10
C GLU A 97 -13.28 7.41 -12.26
N ARG A 98 -12.60 7.35 -13.42
CA ARG A 98 -13.05 6.62 -14.61
C ARG A 98 -12.76 5.13 -14.59
N TRP A 99 -11.93 4.68 -13.64
CA TRP A 99 -11.55 3.28 -13.51
C TRP A 99 -12.66 2.48 -12.85
N HIS A 100 -12.69 1.19 -13.14
CA HIS A 100 -13.53 0.27 -12.39
C HIS A 100 -13.17 0.36 -10.89
N GLU A 101 -14.15 0.22 -10.01
CA GLU A 101 -13.97 0.43 -8.58
C GLU A 101 -12.91 -0.49 -7.98
N ASP A 102 -12.90 -1.76 -8.38
CA ASP A 102 -11.92 -2.74 -7.91
C ASP A 102 -10.48 -2.41 -8.36
N ASP A 103 -10.30 -1.93 -9.59
CA ASP A 103 -8.99 -1.53 -10.12
C ASP A 103 -8.47 -0.30 -9.39
N ARG A 104 -9.33 0.68 -9.17
CA ARG A 104 -9.04 1.89 -8.40
C ARG A 104 -8.67 1.54 -6.96
N HIS A 105 -9.40 0.62 -6.33
CA HIS A 105 -9.08 0.16 -4.99
C HIS A 105 -7.72 -0.55 -4.95
N ALA A 106 -7.47 -1.48 -5.89
CA ALA A 106 -6.20 -2.19 -5.99
C ALA A 106 -5.01 -1.24 -6.18
N ALA A 107 -5.14 -0.25 -7.09
CA ALA A 107 -4.11 0.76 -7.31
C ALA A 107 -3.81 1.59 -6.05
N ARG A 108 -4.85 2.02 -5.33
CA ARG A 108 -4.71 2.78 -4.08
C ARG A 108 -4.03 1.97 -2.99
N VAL A 109 -4.42 0.72 -2.81
CA VAL A 109 -3.80 -0.17 -1.82
C VAL A 109 -2.35 -0.47 -2.19
N GLY A 110 -2.05 -0.72 -3.46
CA GLY A 110 -0.67 -0.90 -3.94
C GLY A 110 0.20 0.33 -3.70
N ALA A 111 -0.32 1.52 -3.99
CA ALA A 111 0.37 2.78 -3.71
C ALA A 111 0.63 2.97 -2.21
N LEU A 112 -0.35 2.69 -1.35
CA LEU A 112 -0.19 2.77 0.11
C LEU A 112 0.88 1.79 0.62
N ALA A 113 0.93 0.56 0.09
CA ALA A 113 1.94 -0.41 0.44
C ALA A 113 3.35 0.07 0.05
N TYR A 114 3.51 0.62 -1.16
CA TYR A 114 4.77 1.20 -1.61
C TYR A 114 5.17 2.43 -0.76
N LEU A 115 4.24 3.34 -0.52
CA LEU A 115 4.47 4.54 0.29
C LEU A 115 4.84 4.19 1.74
N SER A 116 4.33 3.08 2.28
CA SER A 116 4.71 2.61 3.61
C SER A 116 6.19 2.26 3.71
N HIS A 117 6.79 1.72 2.63
CA HIS A 117 8.23 1.51 2.53
C HIS A 117 8.98 2.85 2.61
N LEU A 118 8.61 3.82 1.76
CA LEU A 118 9.26 5.13 1.74
C LEU A 118 9.14 5.84 3.10
N PHE A 119 7.99 5.71 3.76
CA PHE A 119 7.78 6.28 5.08
C PHE A 119 8.71 5.68 6.15
N LEU A 120 8.90 4.36 6.13
CA LEU A 120 9.84 3.70 7.04
C LEU A 120 11.28 4.15 6.78
N ASP A 121 11.63 4.34 5.52
CA ASP A 121 12.97 4.78 5.13
C ASP A 121 13.22 6.27 5.41
N ALA A 122 12.19 7.11 5.37
CA ALA A 122 12.29 8.52 5.75
C ALA A 122 12.77 8.71 7.19
N GLY A 123 12.43 7.78 8.09
CA GLY A 123 12.90 7.78 9.47
C GLY A 123 14.32 7.26 9.66
N THR A 124 15.03 6.87 8.59
CA THR A 124 16.43 6.40 8.69
C THR A 124 17.43 7.56 8.54
N PRO A 125 18.68 7.42 9.06
CA PRO A 125 19.68 8.48 8.98
C PRO A 125 20.00 8.98 7.57
N LYS A 126 19.76 8.16 6.54
CA LYS A 126 19.98 8.55 5.13
C LYS A 126 18.82 9.30 4.51
N SER A 127 17.61 9.27 5.15
CA SER A 127 16.39 9.91 4.68
C SER A 127 16.04 9.59 3.21
N LEU A 128 15.02 10.26 2.65
CA LEU A 128 14.64 10.12 1.25
C LEU A 128 15.22 11.28 0.43
N PRO A 129 15.83 11.03 -0.74
CA PRO A 129 16.22 12.12 -1.64
C PRO A 129 14.97 12.76 -2.26
N LEU A 130 15.03 14.07 -2.49
CA LEU A 130 13.99 14.81 -3.24
C LEU A 130 13.98 14.37 -4.71
N ILE A 131 15.13 14.42 -5.31
CA ILE A 131 15.49 13.95 -6.66
C ILE A 131 16.97 13.53 -6.55
N THR A 132 17.42 12.63 -7.35
CA THR A 132 18.85 12.28 -7.45
C THR A 132 19.63 13.29 -8.23
#